data_90fa4b8e781e836d047c43683bc38bc3
#
_entry.id   90fa4b8e781e836d047c43683bc38bc3
#
_cell.length_a   1.000
_cell.length_b   1.000
_cell.length_c   1.000
_cell.angle_alpha   90.00
_cell.angle_beta   90.00
_cell.angle_gamma   90.00
#
_symmetry.space_group_name_H-M   'P 1'
#
loop_
_entity.id
_entity.type
_entity.pdbx_description
1 polymer ?
#
loop_
_entity_poly.entity_id
_entity_poly.type
_entity_poly.pdbx_seq_one_letter_code
_entity_poly.pdbx_strand_id
1 'polypeptide(L)'
;MAAPFQVLLYYFYNTIPDPEAYREEHVALCQRLGLLGRILIGKEGINGTVSGSPESCDAYREYMDNHPLTAGMEWKVDDVEEHQFPRLSIKVREEIVPLGLKEEDFSPRDVTGEYLNPTQWREMLDEEETVIIDARNQYEWELGHFEGALLPEVDSFRELTDWVRERKDQWKGKKVMTYCTGGIRCEKFSGFLKNEGLDDVYQLHGGIVTYGKDPETKGEKWRGSCYVFDKRIKVPVNRTEHAEVISACAHCDEKTERYRNCEWSPCNSRHFCCERCEELYNGYCCDACYQAYLGSFASSALVE
;
A
#
# COMPACT_ATOMS: atom_id res chain seq x y z
N MET A 1 1.37 -22.81 18.62
CA MET A 1 2.78 -22.39 18.74
C MET A 1 2.84 -20.94 18.30
N ALA A 2 3.70 -20.11 18.87
CA ALA A 2 3.90 -18.75 18.40
C ALA A 2 4.47 -18.80 16.97
N ALA A 3 4.12 -17.82 16.14
CA ALA A 3 4.65 -17.74 14.78
C ALA A 3 6.19 -17.50 14.83
N PRO A 4 6.95 -18.12 13.92
CA PRO A 4 8.41 -18.02 13.92
C PRO A 4 8.92 -16.65 13.46
N PHE A 5 8.12 -15.88 12.75
CA PHE A 5 8.46 -14.55 12.24
C PHE A 5 7.31 -13.56 12.39
N GLN A 6 7.66 -12.28 12.33
CA GLN A 6 6.70 -11.16 12.28
C GLN A 6 7.04 -10.22 11.13
N VAL A 7 6.02 -9.50 10.68
CA VAL A 7 6.13 -8.32 9.81
C VAL A 7 5.69 -7.11 10.60
N LEU A 8 6.52 -6.08 10.62
CA LEU A 8 6.23 -4.77 11.17
C LEU A 8 5.99 -3.80 10.01
N LEU A 9 4.80 -3.21 9.94
CA LEU A 9 4.49 -2.09 9.05
C LEU A 9 4.33 -0.83 9.90
N TYR A 10 5.06 0.23 9.55
CA TYR A 10 5.09 1.47 10.30
C TYR A 10 5.42 2.67 9.40
N TYR A 11 5.06 3.84 9.87
CA TYR A 11 5.53 5.12 9.35
C TYR A 11 5.48 6.17 10.46
N PHE A 12 6.27 7.22 10.30
CA PHE A 12 6.23 8.36 11.20
C PHE A 12 6.66 9.61 10.49
N TYR A 13 5.79 10.62 10.45
CA TYR A 13 6.13 11.95 9.96
C TYR A 13 6.77 12.76 11.08
N ASN A 14 8.04 13.05 10.94
CA ASN A 14 8.81 13.89 11.85
C ASN A 14 10.02 14.47 11.10
N THR A 15 10.53 15.61 11.54
CA THR A 15 11.72 16.19 10.95
C THR A 15 12.95 15.36 11.29
N ILE A 16 13.59 14.77 10.26
CA ILE A 16 14.87 14.09 10.38
C ILE A 16 15.94 15.02 9.83
N PRO A 17 16.78 15.62 10.70
CA PRO A 17 17.75 16.65 10.27
C PRO A 17 18.79 16.15 9.28
N ASP A 18 19.28 14.92 9.48
CA ASP A 18 20.26 14.24 8.62
C ASP A 18 19.78 12.85 8.25
N PRO A 19 19.03 12.70 7.13
CA PRO A 19 18.51 11.41 6.68
C PRO A 19 19.61 10.39 6.32
N GLU A 20 20.79 10.83 5.85
CA GLU A 20 21.87 9.91 5.50
C GLU A 20 22.54 9.33 6.75
N ALA A 21 22.86 10.16 7.76
CA ALA A 21 23.38 9.68 9.03
C ALA A 21 22.38 8.72 9.72
N TYR A 22 21.10 9.09 9.73
CA TYR A 22 20.05 8.24 10.30
C TYR A 22 19.89 6.91 9.54
N ARG A 23 20.07 6.94 8.22
CA ARG A 23 20.09 5.72 7.39
C ARG A 23 21.25 4.78 7.77
N GLU A 24 22.45 5.33 7.95
CA GLU A 24 23.63 4.52 8.32
C GLU A 24 23.42 3.83 9.68
N GLU A 25 22.93 4.56 10.67
CA GLU A 25 22.57 4.02 11.97
C GLU A 25 21.50 2.91 11.85
N HIS A 26 20.48 3.14 11.02
CA HIS A 26 19.38 2.21 10.78
C HIS A 26 19.82 0.93 10.08
N VAL A 27 20.75 1.04 9.12
CA VAL A 27 21.36 -0.13 8.45
C VAL A 27 22.09 -0.98 9.48
N ALA A 28 22.92 -0.39 10.32
CA ALA A 28 23.67 -1.11 11.36
C ALA A 28 22.72 -1.81 12.36
N LEU A 29 21.65 -1.13 12.79
CA LEU A 29 20.64 -1.68 13.68
C LEU A 29 19.93 -2.89 13.04
N CYS A 30 19.38 -2.73 11.86
CA CYS A 30 18.65 -3.80 11.18
C CYS A 30 19.52 -5.01 10.86
N GLN A 31 20.78 -4.80 10.47
CA GLN A 31 21.75 -5.89 10.23
C GLN A 31 22.05 -6.65 11.52
N ARG A 32 22.28 -5.95 12.63
CA ARG A 32 22.53 -6.58 13.95
C ARG A 32 21.34 -7.43 14.40
N LEU A 33 20.12 -6.97 14.13
CA LEU A 33 18.89 -7.67 14.49
C LEU A 33 18.44 -8.72 13.45
N GLY A 34 19.15 -8.86 12.33
CA GLY A 34 18.80 -9.81 11.28
C GLY A 34 17.47 -9.48 10.57
N LEU A 35 17.06 -8.20 10.56
CA LEU A 35 15.82 -7.78 9.92
C LEU A 35 16.00 -7.66 8.40
N LEU A 36 14.98 -8.10 7.67
CA LEU A 36 14.85 -7.91 6.22
C LEU A 36 13.67 -7.01 5.93
N GLY A 37 13.73 -6.20 4.87
CA GLY A 37 12.62 -5.31 4.57
C GLY A 37 12.97 -4.14 3.68
N ARG A 38 12.03 -3.21 3.59
CA ARG A 38 12.16 -1.95 2.86
C ARG A 38 11.88 -0.79 3.78
N ILE A 39 12.82 0.16 3.86
CA ILE A 39 12.68 1.36 4.66
C ILE A 39 13.03 2.57 3.78
N LEU A 40 12.19 3.59 3.81
CA LEU A 40 12.42 4.88 3.21
C LEU A 40 12.61 5.90 4.34
N ILE A 41 13.64 6.69 4.25
CA ILE A 41 13.96 7.77 5.19
C ILE A 41 14.03 9.07 4.38
N GLY A 42 13.40 10.11 4.86
CA GLY A 42 13.43 11.44 4.26
C GLY A 42 13.53 12.51 5.33
N LYS A 43 13.67 13.76 4.91
CA LYS A 43 13.62 14.90 5.85
C LYS A 43 12.28 14.98 6.59
N GLU A 44 11.22 14.49 5.98
CA GLU A 44 9.85 14.50 6.50
C GLU A 44 9.51 13.29 7.40
N GLY A 45 10.40 12.28 7.51
CA GLY A 45 10.14 11.12 8.36
C GLY A 45 10.70 9.79 7.87
N ILE A 46 10.05 8.71 8.33
CA ILE A 46 10.40 7.32 8.02
C ILE A 46 9.15 6.52 7.63
N ASN A 47 9.32 5.62 6.66
CA ASN A 47 8.29 4.67 6.21
C ASN A 47 8.94 3.31 6.00
N GLY A 48 8.45 2.28 6.68
CA GLY A 48 9.07 0.97 6.63
C GLY A 48 8.12 -0.21 6.74
N THR A 49 8.57 -1.30 6.14
CA THR A 49 8.04 -2.64 6.39
C THR A 49 9.24 -3.57 6.55
N VAL A 50 9.34 -4.22 7.71
CA VAL A 50 10.42 -5.15 8.01
C VAL A 50 9.89 -6.48 8.52
N SER A 51 10.67 -7.54 8.37
CA SER A 51 10.35 -8.89 8.82
C SER A 51 11.54 -9.47 9.59
N GLY A 52 11.27 -10.11 10.72
CA GLY A 52 12.26 -10.75 11.57
C GLY A 52 11.65 -11.73 12.55
N SER A 53 12.48 -12.35 13.42
CA SER A 53 11.94 -13.11 14.54
C SER A 53 11.17 -12.19 15.50
N PRO A 54 10.25 -12.72 16.32
CA PRO A 54 9.55 -11.91 17.31
C PRO A 54 10.50 -11.12 18.22
N GLU A 55 11.59 -11.74 18.68
CA GLU A 55 12.59 -11.11 19.55
C GLU A 55 13.30 -9.95 18.84
N SER A 56 13.64 -10.13 17.55
CA SER A 56 14.26 -9.08 16.72
C SER A 56 13.30 -7.92 16.46
N CYS A 57 12.04 -8.24 16.22
CA CYS A 57 10.99 -7.25 16.03
C CYS A 57 10.71 -6.45 17.30
N ASP A 58 10.69 -7.11 18.45
CA ASP A 58 10.52 -6.46 19.75
C ASP A 58 11.70 -5.54 20.08
N ALA A 59 12.93 -6.00 19.88
CA ALA A 59 14.13 -5.19 20.08
C ALA A 59 14.17 -3.97 19.14
N TYR A 60 13.68 -4.12 17.90
CA TYR A 60 13.57 -3.03 16.95
C TYR A 60 12.53 -2.01 17.39
N ARG A 61 11.35 -2.46 17.82
CA ARG A 61 10.30 -1.56 18.34
C ARG A 61 10.79 -0.81 19.57
N GLU A 62 11.40 -1.49 20.53
CA GLU A 62 11.97 -0.88 21.73
C GLU A 62 12.99 0.22 21.40
N TYR A 63 13.89 -0.05 20.44
CA TYR A 63 14.84 0.96 19.97
C TYR A 63 14.13 2.19 19.39
N MET A 64 13.15 1.97 18.50
CA MET A 64 12.42 3.04 17.81
C MET A 64 11.54 3.85 18.76
N ASP A 65 10.89 3.20 19.73
CA ASP A 65 10.03 3.84 20.73
C ASP A 65 10.84 4.71 21.70
N ASN A 66 12.11 4.37 21.95
CA ASN A 66 13.03 5.15 22.77
C ASN A 66 13.82 6.19 21.97
N HIS A 67 13.78 6.16 20.63
CA HIS A 67 14.54 7.10 19.82
C HIS A 67 13.77 8.43 19.63
N PRO A 68 14.40 9.60 19.88
CA PRO A 68 13.72 10.91 19.86
C PRO A 68 13.00 11.25 18.53
N LEU A 69 13.47 10.70 17.40
CA LEU A 69 12.89 10.97 16.10
C LEU A 69 11.66 10.09 15.78
N THR A 70 11.42 9.02 16.55
CA THR A 70 10.39 8.03 16.25
C THR A 70 9.54 7.62 17.46
N ALA A 71 9.78 8.21 18.62
CA ALA A 71 8.96 7.99 19.81
C ALA A 71 7.48 8.32 19.53
N GLY A 72 6.59 7.40 19.91
CA GLY A 72 5.15 7.51 19.68
C GLY A 72 4.67 6.99 18.30
N MET A 73 5.54 6.33 17.55
CA MET A 73 5.17 5.68 16.29
C MET A 73 4.22 4.50 16.53
N GLU A 74 3.23 4.36 15.66
CA GLU A 74 2.29 3.24 15.72
C GLU A 74 2.78 2.04 14.90
N TRP A 75 2.60 0.85 15.46
CA TRP A 75 3.02 -0.41 14.86
C TRP A 75 1.84 -1.24 14.39
N LYS A 76 1.95 -1.76 13.17
CA LYS A 76 1.05 -2.79 12.65
C LYS A 76 1.85 -4.08 12.53
N VAL A 77 1.46 -5.08 13.32
CA VAL A 77 2.20 -6.35 13.48
C VAL A 77 1.39 -7.48 12.87
N ASP A 78 2.03 -8.29 12.05
CA ASP A 78 1.48 -9.54 11.50
C ASP A 78 2.41 -10.70 11.85
N ASP A 79 1.85 -11.78 12.36
CA ASP A 79 2.53 -13.06 12.52
C ASP A 79 2.60 -13.79 11.18
N VAL A 80 3.78 -14.34 10.85
CA VAL A 80 4.02 -15.03 9.57
C VAL A 80 4.95 -16.23 9.76
N GLU A 81 4.91 -17.19 8.82
CA GLU A 81 5.68 -18.43 8.92
C GLU A 81 7.13 -18.30 8.46
N GLU A 82 7.47 -17.28 7.67
CA GLU A 82 8.82 -17.04 7.13
C GLU A 82 9.09 -15.55 6.94
N HIS A 83 10.35 -15.22 6.66
CA HIS A 83 10.72 -13.86 6.22
C HIS A 83 9.97 -13.44 4.97
N GLN A 84 9.33 -12.27 5.01
CA GLN A 84 8.53 -11.74 3.91
C GLN A 84 9.33 -10.90 2.91
N PHE A 85 10.62 -10.70 3.13
CA PHE A 85 11.49 -9.96 2.24
C PHE A 85 12.76 -10.77 1.93
N PRO A 86 13.27 -10.72 0.68
CA PRO A 86 14.50 -11.43 0.31
C PRO A 86 15.78 -10.72 0.79
N ARG A 87 15.70 -9.43 1.11
CA ARG A 87 16.84 -8.61 1.52
C ARG A 87 16.40 -7.36 2.28
N LEU A 88 17.35 -6.74 2.98
CA LEU A 88 17.21 -5.41 3.55
C LEU A 88 17.49 -4.34 2.48
N SER A 89 16.63 -3.31 2.40
CA SER A 89 16.79 -2.17 1.51
C SER A 89 16.38 -0.90 2.23
N ILE A 90 17.33 -0.07 2.63
CA ILE A 90 17.09 1.23 3.28
C ILE A 90 17.59 2.32 2.34
N LYS A 91 16.68 3.26 1.96
CA LYS A 91 16.98 4.31 0.98
C LYS A 91 16.56 5.67 1.51
N VAL A 92 17.41 6.67 1.30
CA VAL A 92 17.01 8.07 1.46
C VAL A 92 16.22 8.52 0.25
N ARG A 93 15.15 9.28 0.48
CA ARG A 93 14.26 9.85 -0.52
C ARG A 93 13.86 11.28 -0.12
N GLU A 94 13.51 12.09 -1.09
CA GLU A 94 12.93 13.42 -0.84
C GLU A 94 11.61 13.30 -0.10
N GLU A 95 10.74 12.40 -0.54
CA GLU A 95 9.47 12.07 0.09
C GLU A 95 9.44 10.61 0.52
N ILE A 96 8.98 10.32 1.74
CA ILE A 96 8.76 8.93 2.22
C ILE A 96 7.51 8.30 1.61
N VAL A 97 6.61 9.13 1.08
CA VAL A 97 5.47 8.79 0.24
C VAL A 97 5.33 9.87 -0.84
N PRO A 98 5.59 9.55 -2.11
CA PRO A 98 5.70 10.58 -3.14
C PRO A 98 4.31 11.01 -3.65
N LEU A 99 3.80 12.13 -3.15
CA LEU A 99 2.61 12.79 -3.72
C LEU A 99 2.99 13.75 -4.87
N GLY A 100 4.26 14.22 -4.90
CA GLY A 100 4.80 14.97 -6.01
C GLY A 100 4.42 16.44 -6.05
N LEU A 101 4.07 17.03 -4.92
CA LEU A 101 3.60 18.41 -4.83
C LEU A 101 4.71 19.46 -5.03
N LYS A 102 5.99 19.09 -4.82
CA LYS A 102 7.15 19.97 -4.97
C LYS A 102 7.05 21.24 -4.11
N GLU A 103 6.92 22.42 -4.74
CA GLU A 103 6.84 23.72 -4.05
C GLU A 103 5.51 23.90 -3.27
N GLU A 104 4.49 23.15 -3.62
CA GLU A 104 3.19 23.12 -2.91
C GLU A 104 3.19 22.11 -1.74
N ASP A 105 4.32 21.42 -1.47
CA ASP A 105 4.40 20.40 -0.43
C ASP A 105 4.23 21.01 0.97
N PHE A 106 3.68 20.20 1.86
CA PHE A 106 3.37 20.57 3.23
C PHE A 106 3.65 19.38 4.16
N SER A 107 3.69 19.63 5.45
CA SER A 107 3.79 18.57 6.44
C SER A 107 2.40 18.05 6.84
N PRO A 108 2.16 16.72 6.82
CA PRO A 108 0.95 16.15 7.39
C PRO A 108 0.76 16.43 8.89
N ARG A 109 1.82 16.86 9.57
CA ARG A 109 1.75 17.31 10.97
C ARG A 109 1.04 18.65 11.13
N ASP A 110 1.02 19.47 10.06
CA ASP A 110 0.39 20.78 10.06
C ASP A 110 -1.03 20.71 9.49
N VAL A 111 -1.22 19.93 8.42
CA VAL A 111 -2.50 19.77 7.74
C VAL A 111 -2.72 18.29 7.38
N THR A 112 -3.75 17.69 7.94
CA THR A 112 -4.23 16.34 7.60
C THR A 112 -5.73 16.24 7.83
N GLY A 113 -6.38 15.20 7.30
CA GLY A 113 -7.80 14.92 7.52
C GLY A 113 -8.07 14.39 8.93
N GLU A 114 -9.31 14.44 9.36
CA GLU A 114 -9.72 13.88 10.63
C GLU A 114 -9.62 12.35 10.62
N TYR A 115 -9.11 11.78 11.71
CA TYR A 115 -8.98 10.34 11.83
C TYR A 115 -10.30 9.70 12.25
N LEU A 116 -10.70 8.68 11.49
CA LEU A 116 -11.80 7.79 11.86
C LEU A 116 -11.24 6.45 12.30
N ASN A 117 -11.60 6.00 13.49
CA ASN A 117 -11.34 4.62 13.88
C ASN A 117 -12.20 3.64 13.03
N PRO A 118 -11.94 2.32 13.05
CA PRO A 118 -12.68 1.37 12.23
C PRO A 118 -14.20 1.44 12.37
N THR A 119 -14.73 1.60 13.58
CA THR A 119 -16.17 1.68 13.83
C THR A 119 -16.76 2.96 13.25
N GLN A 120 -16.15 4.11 13.51
CA GLN A 120 -16.58 5.41 12.94
C GLN A 120 -16.51 5.39 11.40
N TRP A 121 -15.45 4.79 10.86
CA TRP A 121 -15.32 4.59 9.41
C TRP A 121 -16.50 3.77 8.85
N ARG A 122 -16.80 2.62 9.50
CA ARG A 122 -17.89 1.75 9.10
C ARG A 122 -19.24 2.45 9.13
N GLU A 123 -19.52 3.23 10.17
CA GLU A 123 -20.76 4.01 10.30
C GLU A 123 -20.88 5.04 9.18
N MET A 124 -19.80 5.77 8.89
CA MET A 124 -19.81 6.83 7.86
C MET A 124 -19.91 6.28 6.43
N LEU A 125 -19.54 5.00 6.17
CA LEU A 125 -19.76 4.36 4.87
C LEU A 125 -21.23 4.28 4.44
N ASP A 126 -22.15 4.29 5.39
CA ASP A 126 -23.59 4.20 5.12
C ASP A 126 -24.29 5.58 5.11
N GLU A 127 -23.55 6.68 5.31
CA GLU A 127 -24.11 8.02 5.27
C GLU A 127 -24.33 8.50 3.82
N GLU A 128 -25.47 9.13 3.59
CA GLU A 128 -25.74 9.81 2.33
C GLU A 128 -24.77 10.98 2.10
N GLU A 129 -24.45 11.26 0.84
CA GLU A 129 -23.55 12.35 0.42
C GLU A 129 -22.09 12.23 0.89
N THR A 130 -21.65 11.02 1.23
CA THR A 130 -20.24 10.72 1.51
C THR A 130 -19.53 10.30 0.22
N VAL A 131 -18.35 10.84 0.01
CA VAL A 131 -17.45 10.48 -1.09
C VAL A 131 -16.29 9.67 -0.51
N ILE A 132 -16.08 8.45 -0.98
CA ILE A 132 -15.01 7.57 -0.53
C ILE A 132 -13.99 7.47 -1.66
N ILE A 133 -12.73 7.81 -1.39
CA ILE A 133 -11.67 7.80 -2.40
C ILE A 133 -10.59 6.79 -1.99
N ASP A 134 -10.34 5.81 -2.85
CA ASP A 134 -9.19 4.92 -2.70
C ASP A 134 -7.91 5.66 -3.10
N ALA A 135 -7.03 5.93 -2.13
CA ALA A 135 -5.75 6.62 -2.37
C ALA A 135 -4.64 5.66 -2.82
N ARG A 136 -4.99 4.53 -3.40
CA ARG A 136 -4.05 3.52 -3.88
C ARG A 136 -3.98 3.51 -5.41
N ASN A 137 -2.98 2.81 -5.93
CA ASN A 137 -2.82 2.60 -7.36
C ASN A 137 -3.85 1.57 -7.88
N GLN A 138 -4.10 1.60 -9.18
CA GLN A 138 -5.07 0.74 -9.85
C GLN A 138 -4.88 -0.74 -9.50
N TYR A 139 -3.68 -1.28 -9.64
CA TYR A 139 -3.38 -2.70 -9.36
C TYR A 139 -3.65 -3.13 -7.91
N GLU A 140 -3.76 -2.18 -6.96
CA GLU A 140 -4.07 -2.47 -5.56
C GLU A 140 -5.59 -2.58 -5.36
N TRP A 141 -6.39 -1.65 -5.94
CA TRP A 141 -7.82 -1.64 -5.77
C TRP A 141 -8.55 -2.66 -6.67
N GLU A 142 -7.95 -3.09 -7.76
CA GLU A 142 -8.44 -4.22 -8.57
C GLU A 142 -8.47 -5.53 -7.77
N LEU A 143 -7.59 -5.69 -6.78
CA LEU A 143 -7.57 -6.85 -5.89
C LEU A 143 -8.64 -6.76 -4.80
N GLY A 144 -8.92 -5.56 -4.33
CA GLY A 144 -9.95 -5.31 -3.33
C GLY A 144 -10.07 -3.84 -2.94
N HIS A 145 -11.28 -3.41 -2.61
CA HIS A 145 -11.64 -2.03 -2.26
C HIS A 145 -12.91 -1.98 -1.39
N PHE A 146 -13.18 -0.84 -0.78
CA PHE A 146 -14.47 -0.62 -0.10
C PHE A 146 -15.61 -0.49 -1.10
N GLU A 147 -16.76 -1.04 -0.74
CA GLU A 147 -17.99 -0.87 -1.49
C GLU A 147 -18.33 0.62 -1.65
N GLY A 148 -18.68 1.04 -2.88
CA GLY A 148 -19.02 2.43 -3.20
C GLY A 148 -17.83 3.40 -3.29
N ALA A 149 -16.58 2.94 -3.13
CA ALA A 149 -15.43 3.81 -3.29
C ALA A 149 -15.22 4.26 -4.73
N LEU A 150 -14.81 5.51 -4.90
CA LEU A 150 -14.22 5.99 -6.15
C LEU A 150 -12.84 5.36 -6.31
N LEU A 151 -12.62 4.76 -7.46
CA LEU A 151 -11.44 3.99 -7.82
C LEU A 151 -10.66 4.73 -8.89
N PRO A 152 -9.68 5.59 -8.54
CA PRO A 152 -8.89 6.32 -9.51
C PRO A 152 -8.06 5.38 -10.39
N GLU A 153 -8.22 5.50 -11.71
CA GLU A 153 -7.41 4.79 -12.70
C GLU A 153 -6.05 5.48 -12.84
N VAL A 154 -5.19 5.29 -11.83
CA VAL A 154 -3.85 5.89 -11.77
C VAL A 154 -2.80 4.81 -11.53
N ASP A 155 -1.67 4.92 -12.22
CA ASP A 155 -0.54 4.01 -12.07
C ASP A 155 0.35 4.37 -10.88
N SER A 156 0.31 5.62 -10.46
CA SER A 156 1.11 6.12 -9.36
C SER A 156 0.33 7.10 -8.46
N PHE A 157 0.70 7.13 -7.19
CA PHE A 157 0.11 8.03 -6.19
C PHE A 157 0.25 9.53 -6.58
N ARG A 158 1.24 9.89 -7.39
CA ARG A 158 1.45 11.27 -7.88
C ARG A 158 0.35 11.74 -8.82
N GLU A 159 -0.18 10.85 -9.65
CA GLU A 159 -1.24 11.17 -10.60
C GLU A 159 -2.57 11.49 -9.93
N LEU A 160 -2.71 11.06 -8.66
CA LEU A 160 -3.93 11.29 -7.89
C LEU A 160 -4.21 12.78 -7.65
N THR A 161 -3.18 13.62 -7.63
CA THR A 161 -3.34 15.08 -7.48
C THR A 161 -4.09 15.70 -8.66
N ASP A 162 -3.72 15.34 -9.89
CA ASP A 162 -4.39 15.82 -11.10
C ASP A 162 -5.80 15.24 -11.20
N TRP A 163 -5.95 13.94 -10.90
CA TRP A 163 -7.26 13.28 -10.88
C TRP A 163 -8.26 13.97 -9.92
N VAL A 164 -7.79 14.43 -8.75
CA VAL A 164 -8.60 15.19 -7.78
C VAL A 164 -8.94 16.58 -8.33
N ARG A 165 -7.95 17.31 -8.86
CA ARG A 165 -8.14 18.69 -9.36
C ARG A 165 -9.19 18.78 -10.44
N GLU A 166 -9.33 17.75 -11.27
CA GLU A 166 -10.37 17.66 -12.28
C GLU A 166 -11.79 17.43 -11.72
N ARG A 167 -11.90 16.91 -10.47
CA ARG A 167 -13.16 16.38 -9.93
C ARG A 167 -13.63 17.05 -8.64
N LYS A 168 -12.76 17.71 -7.91
CA LYS A 168 -13.00 18.24 -6.56
C LYS A 168 -14.23 19.13 -6.43
N ASP A 169 -14.59 19.87 -7.49
CA ASP A 169 -15.76 20.76 -7.44
C ASP A 169 -17.08 20.00 -7.25
N GLN A 170 -17.13 18.71 -7.63
CA GLN A 170 -18.29 17.83 -7.42
C GLN A 170 -18.44 17.37 -5.97
N TRP A 171 -17.40 17.54 -5.16
CA TRP A 171 -17.34 17.09 -3.77
C TRP A 171 -17.45 18.22 -2.75
N LYS A 172 -17.56 19.47 -3.20
CA LYS A 172 -17.74 20.62 -2.31
C LYS A 172 -19.01 20.47 -1.48
N GLY A 173 -18.88 20.67 -0.17
CA GLY A 173 -19.98 20.53 0.79
C GLY A 173 -20.34 19.07 1.13
N LYS A 174 -19.58 18.09 0.63
CA LYS A 174 -19.73 16.67 1.00
C LYS A 174 -18.64 16.24 1.97
N LYS A 175 -18.90 15.17 2.73
CA LYS A 175 -17.88 14.46 3.50
C LYS A 175 -17.00 13.67 2.54
N VAL A 176 -15.68 13.86 2.61
CA VAL A 176 -14.70 13.14 1.78
C VAL A 176 -13.87 12.24 2.65
N MET A 177 -14.01 10.94 2.45
CA MET A 177 -13.27 9.89 3.15
C MET A 177 -12.17 9.34 2.27
N THR A 178 -10.98 9.12 2.82
CA THR A 178 -9.89 8.49 2.08
C THR A 178 -9.21 7.40 2.87
N TYR A 179 -8.72 6.38 2.17
CA TYR A 179 -8.04 5.24 2.77
C TYR A 179 -6.88 4.74 1.89
N CYS A 180 -5.94 4.06 2.53
CA CYS A 180 -4.90 3.28 1.84
C CYS A 180 -4.54 2.05 2.68
N THR A 181 -3.54 1.28 2.26
CA THR A 181 -3.15 0.03 2.92
C THR A 181 -2.84 0.21 4.40
N GLY A 182 -1.95 1.13 4.77
CA GLY A 182 -1.46 1.30 6.15
C GLY A 182 -1.67 2.70 6.75
N GLY A 183 -2.30 3.64 6.01
CA GLY A 183 -2.59 5.01 6.46
C GLY A 183 -1.62 6.06 5.91
N ILE A 184 -0.38 5.74 5.62
CA ILE A 184 0.68 6.72 5.31
C ILE A 184 0.35 7.63 4.11
N ARG A 185 -0.24 7.11 3.02
CA ARG A 185 -0.62 7.93 1.86
C ARG A 185 -1.72 8.92 2.24
N CYS A 186 -2.64 8.48 3.09
CA CYS A 186 -3.77 9.30 3.52
C CYS A 186 -3.35 10.50 4.36
N GLU A 187 -2.28 10.41 5.10
CA GLU A 187 -1.74 11.55 5.84
C GLU A 187 -1.48 12.77 4.92
N LYS A 188 -0.76 12.55 3.82
CA LYS A 188 -0.51 13.58 2.81
C LYS A 188 -1.74 13.85 1.95
N PHE A 189 -2.44 12.82 1.50
CA PHE A 189 -3.55 12.97 0.57
C PHE A 189 -4.73 13.72 1.18
N SER A 190 -5.09 13.44 2.43
CA SER A 190 -6.17 14.16 3.09
C SER A 190 -5.84 15.64 3.35
N GLY A 191 -4.58 15.94 3.69
CA GLY A 191 -4.10 17.31 3.79
C GLY A 191 -4.13 18.04 2.44
N PHE A 192 -3.73 17.35 1.36
CA PHE A 192 -3.86 17.88 0.00
C PHE A 192 -5.32 18.18 -0.36
N LEU A 193 -6.26 17.30 -0.07
CA LEU A 193 -7.69 17.54 -0.30
C LEU A 193 -8.18 18.80 0.42
N LYS A 194 -7.75 19.02 1.68
CA LYS A 194 -8.06 20.25 2.44
C LYS A 194 -7.45 21.49 1.78
N ASN A 195 -6.20 21.43 1.33
CA ASN A 195 -5.55 22.53 0.61
C ASN A 195 -6.21 22.84 -0.74
N GLU A 196 -6.83 21.83 -1.37
CA GLU A 196 -7.63 22.01 -2.59
C GLU A 196 -9.04 22.55 -2.34
N GLY A 197 -9.39 22.89 -1.08
CA GLY A 197 -10.61 23.55 -0.67
C GLY A 197 -11.78 22.64 -0.32
N LEU A 198 -11.50 21.41 0.10
CA LEU A 198 -12.48 20.51 0.68
C LEU A 198 -12.40 20.60 2.22
N ASP A 199 -13.49 20.94 2.88
CA ASP A 199 -13.49 21.23 4.32
C ASP A 199 -13.62 19.97 5.17
N ASP A 200 -14.58 19.08 4.82
CA ASP A 200 -14.92 17.87 5.58
C ASP A 200 -14.15 16.67 5.05
N VAL A 201 -12.87 16.55 5.43
CA VAL A 201 -11.97 15.49 4.96
C VAL A 201 -11.58 14.55 6.10
N TYR A 202 -11.78 13.26 5.88
CA TYR A 202 -11.57 12.19 6.84
C TYR A 202 -10.62 11.12 6.28
N GLN A 203 -9.92 10.41 7.17
CA GLN A 203 -9.05 9.31 6.81
C GLN A 203 -9.21 8.11 7.74
N LEU A 204 -9.06 6.89 7.18
CA LEU A 204 -9.11 5.67 7.96
C LEU A 204 -7.83 5.51 8.78
N HIS A 205 -7.96 5.63 10.11
CA HIS A 205 -6.82 5.49 11.03
C HIS A 205 -6.19 4.10 10.93
N GLY A 206 -4.89 4.06 10.68
CA GLY A 206 -4.15 2.82 10.50
C GLY A 206 -4.41 2.06 9.20
N GLY A 207 -5.30 2.57 8.34
CA GLY A 207 -5.59 2.03 7.02
C GLY A 207 -6.34 0.69 7.01
N ILE A 208 -6.42 0.09 5.83
CA ILE A 208 -7.13 -1.17 5.58
C ILE A 208 -6.65 -2.30 6.49
N VAL A 209 -5.34 -2.40 6.73
CA VAL A 209 -4.77 -3.47 7.57
C VAL A 209 -5.24 -3.39 9.01
N THR A 210 -5.48 -2.20 9.55
CA THR A 210 -6.07 -2.01 10.88
C THR A 210 -7.56 -2.33 10.85
N TYR A 211 -8.30 -1.84 9.84
CA TYR A 211 -9.72 -2.11 9.67
C TYR A 211 -10.04 -3.61 9.57
N GLY A 212 -9.24 -4.36 8.79
CA GLY A 212 -9.43 -5.81 8.64
C GLY A 212 -9.13 -6.63 9.91
N LYS A 213 -8.41 -6.07 10.88
CA LYS A 213 -8.10 -6.72 12.16
C LYS A 213 -9.06 -6.33 13.28
N ASP A 214 -9.85 -5.30 13.06
CA ASP A 214 -10.77 -4.80 14.06
C ASP A 214 -11.84 -5.86 14.38
N PRO A 215 -12.07 -6.20 15.68
CA PRO A 215 -12.96 -7.27 16.06
C PRO A 215 -14.45 -6.93 15.91
N GLU A 216 -14.81 -5.64 15.85
CA GLU A 216 -16.18 -5.18 15.72
C GLU A 216 -16.60 -5.14 14.25
N THR A 217 -15.84 -4.45 13.42
CA THR A 217 -16.14 -4.31 12.00
C THR A 217 -15.84 -5.57 11.20
N LYS A 218 -14.84 -6.37 11.60
CA LYS A 218 -14.40 -7.59 10.92
C LYS A 218 -14.11 -7.39 9.43
N GLY A 219 -13.78 -6.16 9.04
CA GLY A 219 -13.57 -5.80 7.64
C GLY A 219 -14.83 -5.73 6.79
N GLU A 220 -16.01 -5.57 7.38
CA GLU A 220 -17.29 -5.43 6.68
C GLU A 220 -17.25 -4.32 5.62
N LYS A 221 -18.03 -4.44 4.55
CA LYS A 221 -18.02 -3.52 3.38
C LYS A 221 -16.74 -3.52 2.55
N TRP A 222 -15.73 -4.27 2.95
CA TRP A 222 -14.58 -4.51 2.10
C TRP A 222 -14.86 -5.67 1.13
N ARG A 223 -14.51 -5.49 -0.14
CA ARG A 223 -14.61 -6.48 -1.20
C ARG A 223 -13.22 -6.90 -1.65
N GLY A 224 -12.98 -8.20 -1.79
CA GLY A 224 -11.68 -8.77 -2.18
C GLY A 224 -10.64 -8.79 -1.07
N SER A 225 -9.36 -8.86 -1.43
CA SER A 225 -8.20 -8.84 -0.53
C SER A 225 -7.44 -7.52 -0.57
N CYS A 226 -6.65 -7.22 0.47
CA CYS A 226 -5.78 -6.05 0.46
C CYS A 226 -4.40 -6.41 -0.10
N TYR A 227 -3.93 -5.67 -1.10
CA TYR A 227 -2.57 -5.77 -1.61
C TYR A 227 -1.55 -5.31 -0.55
N VAL A 228 -0.49 -6.11 -0.35
CA VAL A 228 0.66 -5.78 0.50
C VAL A 228 1.96 -5.90 -0.28
N PHE A 229 2.99 -5.13 0.12
CA PHE A 229 4.23 -4.95 -0.64
C PHE A 229 5.34 -5.93 -0.21
N ASP A 230 4.96 -7.15 0.17
CA ASP A 230 5.88 -8.22 0.58
C ASP A 230 5.53 -9.54 -0.14
N LYS A 231 6.21 -10.64 0.19
CA LYS A 231 6.00 -11.95 -0.46
C LYS A 231 4.56 -12.48 -0.38
N ARG A 232 3.78 -12.04 0.59
CA ARG A 232 2.37 -12.45 0.73
C ARG A 232 1.53 -11.93 -0.44
N ILE A 233 1.92 -10.78 -1.03
CA ILE A 233 1.20 -10.06 -2.09
C ILE A 233 -0.16 -9.55 -1.62
N LYS A 234 -0.91 -10.34 -0.87
CA LYS A 234 -2.25 -10.02 -0.37
C LYS A 234 -2.49 -10.53 1.04
N VAL A 235 -3.41 -9.85 1.72
CA VAL A 235 -3.94 -10.29 3.02
C VAL A 235 -5.47 -10.19 3.02
N PRO A 236 -6.18 -11.08 3.72
CA PRO A 236 -7.63 -11.00 3.86
C PRO A 236 -8.01 -9.79 4.72
N VAL A 237 -9.12 -9.14 4.37
CA VAL A 237 -9.67 -7.99 5.12
C VAL A 237 -11.04 -8.33 5.66
N ASN A 238 -12.00 -8.65 4.77
CA ASN A 238 -13.33 -9.05 5.19
C ASN A 238 -13.30 -10.46 5.79
N ARG A 239 -13.68 -10.56 7.06
CA ARG A 239 -13.73 -11.82 7.83
C ARG A 239 -15.17 -12.23 8.16
N THR A 240 -16.13 -11.60 7.50
CA THR A 240 -17.54 -11.97 7.60
C THR A 240 -17.86 -13.07 6.60
N GLU A 241 -19.08 -13.60 6.66
CA GLU A 241 -19.58 -14.56 5.68
C GLU A 241 -19.76 -13.97 4.26
N HIS A 242 -19.68 -12.65 4.12
CA HIS A 242 -19.76 -11.92 2.85
C HIS A 242 -18.40 -11.69 2.18
N ALA A 243 -17.33 -12.32 2.68
CA ALA A 243 -16.02 -12.25 2.02
C ALA A 243 -16.09 -12.85 0.61
N GLU A 244 -15.60 -12.11 -0.37
CA GLU A 244 -15.66 -12.50 -1.78
C GLU A 244 -14.35 -12.24 -2.53
N VAL A 245 -14.11 -12.95 -3.60
CA VAL A 245 -13.07 -12.65 -4.58
C VAL A 245 -13.69 -11.79 -5.68
N ILE A 246 -13.16 -10.59 -5.90
CA ILE A 246 -13.67 -9.66 -6.93
C ILE A 246 -12.82 -9.64 -8.20
N SER A 247 -11.50 -9.85 -8.09
CA SER A 247 -10.59 -9.89 -9.22
C SER A 247 -10.83 -11.12 -10.11
N ALA A 248 -10.52 -10.99 -11.38
CA ALA A 248 -10.75 -12.03 -12.38
C ALA A 248 -9.52 -12.25 -13.28
N CYS A 249 -9.38 -13.46 -13.78
CA CYS A 249 -8.34 -13.85 -14.73
C CYS A 249 -8.43 -13.02 -16.01
N ALA A 250 -7.34 -12.39 -16.42
CA ALA A 250 -7.27 -11.57 -17.63
C ALA A 250 -7.57 -12.34 -18.94
N HIS A 251 -7.57 -13.68 -18.89
CA HIS A 251 -7.76 -14.52 -20.08
C HIS A 251 -9.13 -15.20 -20.16
N CYS A 252 -9.78 -15.46 -19.02
CA CYS A 252 -11.00 -16.28 -19.03
C CYS A 252 -12.07 -15.83 -18.01
N ASP A 253 -11.87 -14.69 -17.36
CA ASP A 253 -12.78 -14.09 -16.38
C ASP A 253 -13.09 -14.95 -15.14
N GLU A 254 -12.42 -16.11 -14.97
CA GLU A 254 -12.54 -16.91 -13.75
C GLU A 254 -12.07 -16.09 -12.54
N LYS A 255 -12.84 -16.09 -11.46
CA LYS A 255 -12.50 -15.40 -10.23
C LYS A 255 -11.19 -15.91 -9.64
N THR A 256 -10.22 -15.03 -9.51
CA THR A 256 -8.89 -15.37 -8.99
C THR A 256 -8.18 -14.15 -8.41
N GLU A 257 -7.43 -14.38 -7.36
CA GLU A 257 -6.52 -13.39 -6.78
C GLU A 257 -5.05 -13.76 -7.00
N ARG A 258 -4.79 -14.68 -7.95
CA ARG A 258 -3.42 -15.04 -8.32
C ARG A 258 -2.81 -13.93 -9.16
N TYR A 259 -1.86 -13.25 -8.56
CA TYR A 259 -1.18 -12.10 -9.14
C TYR A 259 0.12 -12.53 -9.82
N ARG A 260 0.31 -12.12 -11.09
CA ARG A 260 1.49 -12.44 -11.88
C ARG A 260 2.05 -11.20 -12.56
N ASN A 261 3.37 -11.19 -12.76
CA ASN A 261 3.99 -10.30 -13.72
C ASN A 261 4.07 -11.01 -15.06
N CYS A 262 3.88 -10.28 -16.15
CA CYS A 262 4.05 -10.82 -17.48
C CYS A 262 5.47 -11.35 -17.68
N GLU A 263 5.62 -12.58 -18.16
CA GLU A 263 6.91 -13.23 -18.39
C GLU A 263 7.73 -12.52 -19.50
N TRP A 264 7.11 -11.71 -20.35
CA TRP A 264 7.85 -10.87 -21.28
C TRP A 264 8.42 -9.64 -20.57
N SER A 265 9.73 -9.68 -20.26
CA SER A 265 10.42 -8.66 -19.48
C SER A 265 10.20 -7.21 -19.92
N PRO A 266 10.13 -6.87 -21.26
CA PRO A 266 9.84 -5.50 -21.68
C PRO A 266 8.44 -5.02 -21.30
N CYS A 267 7.45 -5.93 -21.16
CA CYS A 267 6.11 -5.62 -20.69
C CYS A 267 6.07 -5.57 -19.17
N ASN A 268 6.41 -6.69 -18.53
CA ASN A 268 6.39 -6.88 -17.07
C ASN A 268 5.11 -6.38 -16.38
N SER A 269 4.01 -6.23 -17.14
CA SER A 269 2.71 -5.79 -16.59
C SER A 269 2.17 -6.80 -15.60
N ARG A 270 1.55 -6.29 -14.56
CA ARG A 270 0.87 -7.09 -13.56
C ARG A 270 -0.52 -7.46 -14.05
N HIS A 271 -0.92 -8.71 -13.81
CA HIS A 271 -2.25 -9.19 -14.17
C HIS A 271 -2.68 -10.34 -13.26
N PHE A 272 -3.99 -10.57 -13.18
CA PHE A 272 -4.53 -11.74 -12.51
C PHE A 272 -4.59 -12.91 -13.50
N CYS A 273 -4.11 -14.08 -13.09
CA CYS A 273 -4.08 -15.26 -13.94
C CYS A 273 -4.40 -16.52 -13.12
N CYS A 274 -5.46 -17.24 -13.50
CA CYS A 274 -5.78 -18.55 -12.89
C CYS A 274 -4.74 -19.61 -13.31
N GLU A 275 -4.65 -20.70 -12.56
CA GLU A 275 -3.65 -21.76 -12.82
C GLU A 275 -3.74 -22.31 -14.24
N ARG A 276 -4.96 -22.61 -14.70
CA ARG A 276 -5.20 -23.11 -16.04
C ARG A 276 -4.68 -22.15 -17.13
N CYS A 277 -4.94 -20.86 -16.99
CA CYS A 277 -4.51 -19.89 -17.98
C CYS A 277 -3.00 -19.60 -17.89
N GLU A 278 -2.40 -19.66 -16.70
CA GLU A 278 -0.94 -19.57 -16.58
C GLU A 278 -0.23 -20.68 -17.38
N GLU A 279 -0.73 -21.91 -17.33
CA GLU A 279 -0.20 -23.02 -18.12
C GLU A 279 -0.44 -22.82 -19.63
N LEU A 280 -1.66 -22.37 -20.02
CA LEU A 280 -2.03 -22.19 -21.44
C LEU A 280 -1.30 -21.03 -22.10
N TYR A 281 -1.11 -19.91 -21.39
CA TYR A 281 -0.52 -18.69 -21.91
C TYR A 281 0.93 -18.47 -21.42
N ASN A 282 1.55 -19.49 -20.76
CA ASN A 282 2.93 -19.47 -20.29
C ASN A 282 3.29 -18.23 -19.47
N GLY A 283 2.35 -17.69 -18.68
CA GLY A 283 2.55 -16.52 -17.82
C GLY A 283 2.57 -15.16 -18.55
N TYR A 284 2.26 -15.11 -19.84
CA TYR A 284 2.13 -13.85 -20.58
C TYR A 284 0.76 -13.20 -20.33
N CYS A 285 0.72 -11.87 -20.19
CA CYS A 285 -0.52 -11.15 -19.88
C CYS A 285 -1.53 -11.09 -21.05
N CYS A 286 -1.07 -11.29 -22.28
CA CYS A 286 -1.90 -11.32 -23.48
C CYS A 286 -1.16 -11.97 -24.65
N ASP A 287 -1.89 -12.32 -25.72
CA ASP A 287 -1.33 -12.93 -26.92
C ASP A 287 -0.26 -12.06 -27.59
N ALA A 288 -0.41 -10.72 -27.56
CA ALA A 288 0.57 -9.81 -28.14
C ALA A 288 1.95 -9.94 -27.44
N CYS A 289 1.97 -10.08 -26.13
CA CYS A 289 3.21 -10.30 -25.38
C CYS A 289 3.85 -11.65 -25.69
N TYR A 290 3.03 -12.70 -25.84
CA TYR A 290 3.52 -14.02 -26.23
C TYR A 290 4.12 -14.00 -27.66
N GLN A 291 3.45 -13.36 -28.61
CA GLN A 291 3.97 -13.22 -29.99
C GLN A 291 5.23 -12.37 -30.05
N ALA A 292 5.31 -11.30 -29.26
CA ALA A 292 6.51 -10.47 -29.18
C ALA A 292 7.71 -11.26 -28.61
N TYR A 293 7.48 -12.11 -27.61
CA TYR A 293 8.49 -13.03 -27.08
C TYR A 293 8.98 -14.01 -28.17
N LEU A 294 8.06 -14.66 -28.88
CA LEU A 294 8.44 -15.58 -29.96
C LEU A 294 9.21 -14.86 -31.09
N GLY A 295 8.82 -13.64 -31.43
CA GLY A 295 9.51 -12.81 -32.42
C GLY A 295 10.93 -12.39 -32.01
N SER A 296 11.19 -12.27 -30.69
CA SER A 296 12.53 -11.93 -30.18
C SER A 296 13.58 -13.00 -30.48
N PHE A 297 13.19 -14.26 -30.57
CA PHE A 297 14.10 -15.37 -30.98
C PHE A 297 14.35 -15.39 -32.48
N ALA A 298 13.37 -15.00 -33.29
CA ALA A 298 13.54 -14.96 -34.76
C ALA A 298 14.56 -13.88 -35.17
N SER A 299 14.64 -12.77 -34.42
CA SER A 299 15.59 -11.69 -34.69
C SER A 299 17.03 -12.02 -34.22
N SER A 300 17.22 -12.87 -33.23
CA SER A 300 18.55 -13.31 -32.78
C SER A 300 19.18 -14.41 -33.66
N ALA A 301 18.36 -15.15 -34.42
CA ALA A 301 18.80 -16.18 -35.35
C ALA A 301 19.26 -15.65 -36.72
N LEU A 302 19.13 -14.36 -37.01
CA LEU A 302 19.54 -13.70 -38.27
C LEU A 302 20.87 -12.94 -38.13
N VAL A 303 21.58 -13.07 -37.02
CA VAL A 303 22.87 -12.37 -36.74
C VAL A 303 24.03 -13.39 -36.58
N GLU A 304 23.94 -14.56 -37.19
CA GLU A 304 25.07 -15.48 -37.37
C GLU A 304 25.51 -15.53 -38.85
#